data_61b4997cc5c27b6884aacea3ba30cdf6
#
_entry.id   61b4997cc5c27b6884aacea3ba30cdf6
#
_cell.length_a   1.000
_cell.length_b   1.000
_cell.length_c   1.000
_cell.angle_alpha   90.00
_cell.angle_beta   90.00
_cell.angle_gamma   90.00
#
_symmetry.space_group_name_H-M   'P 1'
#
loop_
_entity.id
_entity.type
_entity.pdbx_description
1 polymer ?
#
loop_
_entity_poly.entity_id
_entity_poly.type
_entity_poly.pdbx_seq_one_letter_code
_entity_poly.pdbx_strand_id
1 'polypeptide(L)'
;MTTQPPDRLFRPVSPAAQAKGERVFCAAVALLLVLSEVFSSNIQNTLPTFSHVCRIALTVTAAVLLVAKSLLLTQWQTKQQALTAAALAAFAVFTTAYGHDQWFLFAVLLGIGAKDVDLRRVLQVYLAAAAGGLLAVQLLHAATPLVPYLYYCRNWDYGYGHYNGYGARLAGVFFAWGWLRWPRLRWWDWGGLAALAAYTLLVPGCRGAGIAMVLLLVLFLLQRALPAFFESRIWHGMALAAAPLALGFSLLAGRLFDPDHPTATPLLDKLNGLLSGRFEIWHHVFWGYPLYHPEQDGVPGWYHDAMPKAVTLLGGLATDGDEHHAIDNSFLAIPMNKGVLGAVVIGVIFLLLMWRLCQNRCTGETLFLTVILVYFLMENKCFLFSADPFILLLPAALFPAKGKPLPVVCPPVKRG
;
A
#
# COMPACT_ATOMS: atom_id res chain seq x y z
N MET A 1 -45.80 -5.27 23.22
CA MET A 1 -44.60 -4.94 22.43
C MET A 1 -43.48 -5.85 22.91
N THR A 2 -43.22 -6.95 22.23
CA THR A 2 -42.09 -7.85 22.52
C THR A 2 -40.83 -7.21 21.96
N THR A 3 -40.01 -6.60 22.81
CA THR A 3 -38.69 -6.15 22.45
C THR A 3 -37.81 -7.38 22.15
N GLN A 4 -37.65 -7.71 20.87
CA GLN A 4 -36.65 -8.70 20.48
C GLN A 4 -35.31 -8.28 21.09
N PRO A 5 -34.54 -9.18 21.71
CA PRO A 5 -33.22 -8.84 22.22
C PRO A 5 -32.37 -8.35 21.04
N PRO A 6 -31.64 -7.25 21.19
CA PRO A 6 -30.81 -6.72 20.10
C PRO A 6 -29.84 -7.82 19.63
N ASP A 7 -29.76 -7.99 18.32
CA ASP A 7 -28.84 -8.95 17.68
C ASP A 7 -27.47 -8.86 18.32
N ARG A 8 -26.80 -9.99 18.54
CA ARG A 8 -25.47 -10.05 19.20
C ARG A 8 -24.44 -9.10 18.57
N LEU A 9 -24.52 -8.87 17.27
CA LEU A 9 -23.62 -7.99 16.53
C LEU A 9 -23.73 -6.50 16.90
N PHE A 10 -24.86 -6.08 17.47
CA PHE A 10 -25.14 -4.66 17.81
C PHE A 10 -25.07 -4.38 19.32
N ARG A 11 -24.74 -5.36 20.14
CA ARG A 11 -24.56 -5.15 21.57
C ARG A 11 -23.32 -4.35 21.86
N PRO A 12 -23.32 -3.47 22.87
CA PRO A 12 -22.11 -2.79 23.33
C PRO A 12 -21.03 -3.83 23.70
N VAL A 13 -19.85 -3.66 23.13
CA VAL A 13 -18.69 -4.49 23.47
C VAL A 13 -18.10 -3.96 24.78
N SER A 14 -17.86 -4.84 25.76
CA SER A 14 -17.24 -4.43 27.02
C SER A 14 -15.81 -3.92 26.80
N PRO A 15 -15.29 -3.02 27.66
CA PRO A 15 -13.90 -2.55 27.55
C PRO A 15 -12.86 -3.68 27.53
N ALA A 16 -13.12 -4.76 28.29
CA ALA A 16 -12.27 -5.94 28.31
C ALA A 16 -12.27 -6.68 26.95
N ALA A 17 -13.45 -6.81 26.33
CA ALA A 17 -13.57 -7.43 25.01
C ALA A 17 -12.96 -6.53 23.92
N GLN A 18 -13.06 -5.21 24.01
CA GLN A 18 -12.40 -4.28 23.12
C GLN A 18 -10.87 -4.40 23.21
N ALA A 19 -10.31 -4.42 24.44
CA ALA A 19 -8.87 -4.62 24.65
C ALA A 19 -8.41 -6.00 24.16
N LYS A 20 -9.23 -7.05 24.27
CA LYS A 20 -8.96 -8.36 23.67
C LYS A 20 -8.95 -8.27 22.14
N GLY A 21 -9.93 -7.58 21.54
CA GLY A 21 -10.02 -7.36 20.09
C GLY A 21 -8.80 -6.64 19.53
N GLU A 22 -8.29 -5.63 20.24
CA GLU A 22 -7.07 -4.92 19.87
C GLU A 22 -5.85 -5.84 19.90
N ARG A 23 -5.68 -6.66 20.94
CA ARG A 23 -4.59 -7.64 21.02
C ARG A 23 -4.65 -8.67 19.89
N VAL A 24 -5.83 -9.19 19.59
CA VAL A 24 -6.05 -10.12 18.47
C VAL A 24 -5.69 -9.47 17.14
N PHE A 25 -6.09 -8.22 16.94
CA PHE A 25 -5.74 -7.46 15.74
C PHE A 25 -4.23 -7.22 15.62
N CYS A 26 -3.58 -6.79 16.70
CA CYS A 26 -2.12 -6.61 16.73
C CYS A 26 -1.36 -7.92 16.43
N ALA A 27 -1.85 -9.06 16.94
CA ALA A 27 -1.28 -10.37 16.61
C ALA A 27 -1.42 -10.69 15.11
N ALA A 28 -2.59 -10.45 14.52
CA ALA A 28 -2.79 -10.65 13.08
C ALA A 28 -1.87 -9.76 12.23
N VAL A 29 -1.72 -8.49 12.61
CA VAL A 29 -0.78 -7.54 11.98
C VAL A 29 0.65 -8.05 12.04
N ALA A 30 1.11 -8.49 13.21
CA ALA A 30 2.46 -9.03 13.39
C ALA A 30 2.69 -10.29 12.53
N LEU A 31 1.73 -11.22 12.49
CA LEU A 31 1.80 -12.44 11.67
C LEU A 31 1.89 -12.13 10.18
N LEU A 32 1.08 -11.19 9.68
CA LEU A 32 1.11 -10.77 8.28
C LEU A 32 2.43 -10.09 7.91
N LEU A 33 3.02 -9.32 8.83
CA LEU A 33 4.34 -8.72 8.59
C LEU A 33 5.45 -9.76 8.64
N VAL A 34 5.44 -10.71 9.57
CA VAL A 34 6.39 -11.84 9.57
C VAL A 34 6.26 -12.63 8.27
N LEU A 35 5.04 -12.89 7.80
CA LEU A 35 4.79 -13.52 6.51
C LEU A 35 5.43 -12.73 5.36
N SER A 36 5.16 -11.43 5.31
CA SER A 36 5.65 -10.56 4.23
C SER A 36 7.17 -10.32 4.30
N GLU A 37 7.72 -10.14 5.49
CA GLU A 37 9.14 -9.81 5.65
C GLU A 37 10.03 -11.06 5.58
N VAL A 38 9.70 -12.11 6.32
CA VAL A 38 10.58 -13.28 6.44
C VAL A 38 10.27 -14.34 5.39
N PHE A 39 9.02 -14.81 5.33
CA PHE A 39 8.66 -15.95 4.47
C PHE A 39 8.35 -15.59 3.01
N SER A 40 8.30 -14.30 2.67
CA SER A 40 8.31 -13.82 1.28
C SER A 40 9.69 -13.28 0.85
N SER A 41 10.74 -13.55 1.65
CA SER A 41 12.13 -13.29 1.27
C SER A 41 12.71 -14.47 0.48
N ASN A 42 13.96 -14.37 0.04
CA ASN A 42 14.67 -15.42 -0.69
C ASN A 42 14.88 -16.72 0.14
N ILE A 43 14.48 -16.75 1.42
CA ILE A 43 14.40 -18.00 2.19
C ILE A 43 13.52 -19.05 1.51
N GLN A 44 12.52 -18.61 0.75
CA GLN A 44 11.66 -19.49 -0.03
C GLN A 44 12.41 -20.26 -1.12
N ASN A 45 13.53 -19.73 -1.63
CA ASN A 45 14.34 -20.38 -2.66
C ASN A 45 15.24 -21.46 -2.05
N THR A 46 15.66 -21.27 -0.79
CA THR A 46 16.56 -22.19 -0.08
C THR A 46 15.80 -23.26 0.69
N LEU A 47 14.64 -22.89 1.26
CA LEU A 47 13.77 -23.76 2.05
C LEU A 47 12.33 -23.73 1.52
N PRO A 48 12.06 -24.18 0.27
CA PRO A 48 10.78 -23.97 -0.40
C PRO A 48 9.60 -24.62 0.33
N THR A 49 9.71 -25.89 0.72
CA THR A 49 8.63 -26.61 1.41
C THR A 49 8.33 -25.99 2.78
N PHE A 50 9.38 -25.70 3.58
CA PHE A 50 9.22 -25.08 4.90
C PHE A 50 8.58 -23.69 4.78
N SER A 51 9.09 -22.86 3.87
CA SER A 51 8.54 -21.53 3.64
C SER A 51 7.08 -21.58 3.17
N HIS A 52 6.75 -22.51 2.27
CA HIS A 52 5.38 -22.71 1.81
C HIS A 52 4.41 -23.08 2.95
N VAL A 53 4.78 -24.04 3.78
CA VAL A 53 3.97 -24.45 4.96
C VAL A 53 3.80 -23.29 5.93
N CYS A 54 4.87 -22.57 6.26
CA CYS A 54 4.81 -21.39 7.14
C CYS A 54 3.92 -20.28 6.54
N ARG A 55 4.03 -20.02 5.24
CA ARG A 55 3.18 -19.04 4.55
C ARG A 55 1.70 -19.41 4.66
N ILE A 56 1.33 -20.64 4.40
CA ILE A 56 -0.06 -21.09 4.53
C ILE A 56 -0.53 -20.95 5.99
N ALA A 57 0.25 -21.44 6.96
CA ALA A 57 -0.11 -21.39 8.37
C ALA A 57 -0.31 -19.96 8.86
N LEU A 58 0.61 -19.05 8.54
CA LEU A 58 0.53 -17.63 8.93
C LEU A 58 -0.64 -16.93 8.25
N THR A 59 -0.85 -17.18 6.95
CA THR A 59 -1.95 -16.64 6.15
C THR A 59 -3.30 -17.04 6.74
N VAL A 60 -3.51 -18.33 6.97
CA VAL A 60 -4.78 -18.86 7.54
C VAL A 60 -4.98 -18.34 8.95
N THR A 61 -3.95 -18.36 9.79
CA THR A 61 -4.05 -17.88 11.19
C THR A 61 -4.42 -16.40 11.22
N ALA A 62 -3.74 -15.55 10.42
CA ALA A 62 -4.04 -14.14 10.36
C ALA A 62 -5.47 -13.88 9.86
N ALA A 63 -5.92 -14.59 8.82
CA ALA A 63 -7.29 -14.47 8.30
C ALA A 63 -8.33 -14.85 9.38
N VAL A 64 -8.13 -15.97 10.07
CA VAL A 64 -9.01 -16.41 11.17
C VAL A 64 -9.07 -15.37 12.29
N LEU A 65 -7.91 -14.82 12.70
CA LEU A 65 -7.86 -13.79 13.74
C LEU A 65 -8.60 -12.51 13.32
N LEU A 66 -8.42 -12.05 12.07
CA LEU A 66 -9.09 -10.86 11.55
C LEU A 66 -10.60 -11.06 11.44
N VAL A 67 -11.06 -12.20 10.95
CA VAL A 67 -12.48 -12.55 10.87
C VAL A 67 -13.09 -12.68 12.27
N ALA A 68 -12.44 -13.42 13.17
CA ALA A 68 -12.91 -13.59 14.56
C ALA A 68 -12.99 -12.24 15.28
N LYS A 69 -11.99 -11.36 15.12
CA LYS A 69 -12.02 -10.00 15.66
C LYS A 69 -13.19 -9.21 15.13
N SER A 70 -13.44 -9.27 13.83
CA SER A 70 -14.49 -8.50 13.16
C SER A 70 -15.89 -8.96 13.55
N LEU A 71 -16.09 -10.26 13.72
CA LEU A 71 -17.40 -10.85 14.08
C LEU A 71 -17.68 -10.83 15.58
N LEU A 72 -16.68 -11.07 16.42
CA LEU A 72 -16.89 -11.34 17.85
C LEU A 72 -16.48 -10.17 18.76
N LEU A 73 -15.55 -9.33 18.33
CA LEU A 73 -14.87 -8.34 19.16
C LEU A 73 -14.96 -6.91 18.59
N THR A 74 -15.79 -6.69 17.55
CA THR A 74 -16.05 -5.38 16.95
C THR A 74 -17.48 -4.95 17.23
N GLN A 75 -17.67 -3.70 17.66
CA GLN A 75 -18.99 -3.11 17.82
C GLN A 75 -19.49 -2.53 16.51
N TRP A 76 -20.51 -3.13 15.93
CA TRP A 76 -21.22 -2.56 14.79
C TRP A 76 -22.31 -1.60 15.29
N GLN A 77 -22.20 -0.33 14.94
CA GLN A 77 -23.14 0.70 15.43
C GLN A 77 -24.44 0.71 14.63
N THR A 78 -24.39 0.30 13.37
CA THR A 78 -25.55 0.27 12.47
C THR A 78 -25.50 -0.98 11.59
N LYS A 79 -26.69 -1.43 11.15
CA LYS A 79 -26.82 -2.51 10.15
C LYS A 79 -26.08 -2.16 8.86
N GLN A 80 -26.09 -0.89 8.47
CA GLN A 80 -25.38 -0.41 7.27
C GLN A 80 -23.87 -0.63 7.38
N GLN A 81 -23.24 -0.35 8.53
CA GLN A 81 -21.79 -0.61 8.71
C GLN A 81 -21.47 -2.11 8.57
N ALA A 82 -22.28 -2.98 9.18
CA ALA A 82 -22.09 -4.43 9.09
C ALA A 82 -22.27 -4.94 7.65
N LEU A 83 -23.30 -4.45 6.95
CA LEU A 83 -23.54 -4.80 5.54
C LEU A 83 -22.42 -4.28 4.62
N THR A 84 -21.92 -3.07 4.83
CA THR A 84 -20.77 -2.53 4.08
C THR A 84 -19.54 -3.40 4.28
N ALA A 85 -19.25 -3.82 5.52
CA ALA A 85 -18.12 -4.70 5.79
C ALA A 85 -18.29 -6.08 5.13
N ALA A 86 -19.49 -6.66 5.22
CA ALA A 86 -19.80 -7.96 4.60
C ALA A 86 -19.72 -7.88 3.06
N ALA A 87 -20.26 -6.82 2.44
CA ALA A 87 -20.21 -6.62 1.00
C ALA A 87 -18.78 -6.45 0.50
N LEU A 88 -17.96 -5.66 1.22
CA LEU A 88 -16.54 -5.48 0.88
C LEU A 88 -15.74 -6.77 1.06
N ALA A 89 -15.99 -7.53 2.12
CA ALA A 89 -15.33 -8.81 2.31
C ALA A 89 -15.72 -9.82 1.22
N ALA A 90 -17.01 -9.91 0.87
CA ALA A 90 -17.50 -10.74 -0.22
C ALA A 90 -16.88 -10.34 -1.57
N PHE A 91 -16.82 -9.03 -1.86
CA PHE A 91 -16.16 -8.51 -3.05
C PHE A 91 -14.67 -8.86 -3.08
N ALA A 92 -13.96 -8.73 -1.96
CA ALA A 92 -12.55 -9.08 -1.87
C ALA A 92 -12.31 -10.59 -2.05
N VAL A 93 -13.16 -11.44 -1.48
CA VAL A 93 -13.12 -12.91 -1.70
C VAL A 93 -13.34 -13.22 -3.18
N PHE A 94 -14.37 -12.64 -3.78
CA PHE A 94 -14.69 -12.84 -5.19
C PHE A 94 -13.52 -12.44 -6.10
N THR A 95 -13.00 -11.22 -5.93
CA THR A 95 -11.88 -10.72 -6.76
C THR A 95 -10.58 -11.48 -6.52
N THR A 96 -10.37 -12.02 -5.31
CA THR A 96 -9.22 -12.87 -5.00
C THR A 96 -9.34 -14.24 -5.65
N ALA A 97 -10.53 -14.85 -5.60
CA ALA A 97 -10.78 -16.14 -6.25
C ALA A 97 -10.66 -16.02 -7.78
N TYR A 98 -11.09 -14.91 -8.35
CA TYR A 98 -11.07 -14.68 -9.79
C TYR A 98 -9.70 -14.22 -10.31
N GLY A 99 -9.00 -13.35 -9.58
CA GLY A 99 -7.72 -12.73 -9.99
C GLY A 99 -6.50 -13.19 -9.21
N HIS A 100 -6.61 -14.23 -8.38
CA HIS A 100 -5.53 -14.84 -7.56
C HIS A 100 -4.71 -13.87 -6.70
N ASP A 101 -5.20 -12.64 -6.45
CA ASP A 101 -4.51 -11.62 -5.64
C ASP A 101 -5.02 -11.61 -4.19
N GLN A 102 -4.33 -12.38 -3.34
CA GLN A 102 -4.64 -12.48 -1.92
C GLN A 102 -4.36 -11.19 -1.12
N TRP A 103 -3.49 -10.31 -1.61
CA TRP A 103 -3.12 -9.09 -0.88
C TRP A 103 -4.28 -8.11 -0.75
N PHE A 104 -5.13 -8.04 -1.78
CA PHE A 104 -6.35 -7.24 -1.70
C PHE A 104 -7.32 -7.75 -0.63
N LEU A 105 -7.50 -9.07 -0.51
CA LEU A 105 -8.31 -9.65 0.55
C LEU A 105 -7.78 -9.27 1.92
N PHE A 106 -6.48 -9.38 2.14
CA PHE A 106 -5.87 -8.99 3.42
C PHE A 106 -5.97 -7.49 3.68
N ALA A 107 -5.82 -6.63 2.67
CA ALA A 107 -6.03 -5.19 2.81
C ALA A 107 -7.46 -4.87 3.28
N VAL A 108 -8.46 -5.53 2.72
CA VAL A 108 -9.87 -5.37 3.12
C VAL A 108 -10.11 -5.93 4.53
N LEU A 109 -9.61 -7.12 4.86
CA LEU A 109 -9.76 -7.70 6.20
C LEU A 109 -9.06 -6.86 7.27
N LEU A 110 -7.87 -6.33 6.99
CA LEU A 110 -7.16 -5.40 7.87
C LEU A 110 -7.96 -4.09 8.04
N GLY A 111 -8.46 -3.52 6.94
CA GLY A 111 -9.30 -2.32 6.99
C GLY A 111 -10.57 -2.53 7.83
N ILE A 112 -11.26 -3.66 7.68
CA ILE A 112 -12.44 -3.99 8.50
C ILE A 112 -12.01 -4.24 9.96
N GLY A 113 -10.95 -5.01 10.16
CA GLY A 113 -10.41 -5.36 11.47
C GLY A 113 -9.86 -4.16 12.25
N ALA A 114 -9.37 -3.13 11.59
CA ALA A 114 -8.87 -1.91 12.25
C ALA A 114 -9.98 -1.04 12.88
N LYS A 115 -11.26 -1.41 12.69
CA LYS A 115 -12.35 -0.71 13.39
C LYS A 115 -12.26 -0.93 14.91
N ASP A 116 -12.43 0.12 15.68
CA ASP A 116 -12.43 0.16 17.15
C ASP A 116 -11.09 -0.30 17.80
N VAL A 117 -9.94 -0.04 17.12
CA VAL A 117 -8.60 -0.26 17.68
C VAL A 117 -7.84 1.05 17.86
N ASP A 118 -6.87 1.08 18.77
CA ASP A 118 -5.92 2.19 18.89
C ASP A 118 -4.86 2.08 17.78
N LEU A 119 -5.00 2.92 16.76
CA LEU A 119 -4.08 2.95 15.61
C LEU A 119 -2.63 3.22 16.02
N ARG A 120 -2.40 4.00 17.07
CA ARG A 120 -1.05 4.29 17.54
C ARG A 120 -0.36 3.03 18.03
N ARG A 121 -1.07 2.20 18.79
CA ARG A 121 -0.57 0.92 19.28
C ARG A 121 -0.34 -0.08 18.14
N VAL A 122 -1.27 -0.12 17.21
CA VAL A 122 -1.13 -0.97 16.02
C VAL A 122 0.09 -0.57 15.20
N LEU A 123 0.34 0.73 14.99
CA LEU A 123 1.54 1.22 14.30
C LEU A 123 2.84 0.92 15.05
N GLN A 124 2.82 0.89 16.39
CA GLN A 124 3.99 0.44 17.16
C GLN A 124 4.30 -1.03 16.88
N VAL A 125 3.27 -1.88 16.87
CA VAL A 125 3.42 -3.30 16.52
C VAL A 125 3.87 -3.45 15.07
N TYR A 126 3.27 -2.70 14.15
CA TYR A 126 3.66 -2.67 12.74
C TYR A 126 5.15 -2.34 12.60
N LEU A 127 5.59 -1.21 13.17
CA LEU A 127 6.97 -0.75 13.08
C LEU A 127 7.95 -1.78 13.66
N ALA A 128 7.63 -2.34 14.82
CA ALA A 128 8.47 -3.35 15.46
C ALA A 128 8.55 -4.65 14.62
N ALA A 129 7.43 -5.12 14.09
CA ALA A 129 7.40 -6.35 13.30
C ALA A 129 8.04 -6.16 11.91
N ALA A 130 7.78 -5.04 11.22
CA ALA A 130 8.37 -4.75 9.92
C ALA A 130 9.90 -4.52 10.03
N ALA A 131 10.34 -3.64 10.93
CA ALA A 131 11.77 -3.39 11.11
C ALA A 131 12.50 -4.63 11.66
N GLY A 132 11.89 -5.37 12.60
CA GLY A 132 12.43 -6.61 13.15
C GLY A 132 12.54 -7.70 12.08
N GLY A 133 11.53 -7.85 11.22
CA GLY A 133 11.54 -8.79 10.10
C GLY A 133 12.61 -8.46 9.06
N LEU A 134 12.72 -7.18 8.66
CA LEU A 134 13.79 -6.71 7.79
C LEU A 134 15.16 -7.00 8.37
N LEU A 135 15.39 -6.65 9.65
CA LEU A 135 16.65 -6.92 10.33
C LEU A 135 16.96 -8.42 10.41
N ALA A 136 15.96 -9.24 10.71
CA ALA A 136 16.13 -10.70 10.77
C ALA A 136 16.58 -11.26 9.41
N VAL A 137 16.00 -10.80 8.30
CA VAL A 137 16.40 -11.22 6.95
C VAL A 137 17.85 -10.83 6.65
N GLN A 138 18.27 -9.60 7.02
CA GLN A 138 19.66 -9.15 6.83
C GLN A 138 20.64 -9.95 7.71
N LEU A 139 20.28 -10.25 8.96
CA LEU A 139 21.09 -11.06 9.86
C LEU A 139 21.19 -12.52 9.38
N LEU A 140 20.09 -13.09 8.88
CA LEU A 140 20.11 -14.44 8.29
C LEU A 140 21.01 -14.49 7.06
N HIS A 141 20.99 -13.46 6.20
CA HIS A 141 21.92 -13.37 5.08
C HIS A 141 23.38 -13.32 5.55
N ALA A 142 23.67 -12.47 6.55
CA ALA A 142 25.06 -12.28 7.03
C ALA A 142 25.62 -13.51 7.77
N ALA A 143 24.76 -14.27 8.47
CA ALA A 143 25.17 -15.38 9.32
C ALA A 143 25.01 -16.77 8.67
N THR A 144 24.23 -16.89 7.60
CA THR A 144 23.86 -18.17 7.01
C THR A 144 23.64 -18.06 5.50
N PRO A 145 23.71 -19.15 4.72
CA PRO A 145 23.32 -19.15 3.31
C PRO A 145 21.81 -19.22 3.08
N LEU A 146 20.98 -19.13 4.13
CA LEU A 146 19.52 -19.33 4.04
C LEU A 146 18.80 -18.24 3.23
N VAL A 147 19.34 -17.02 3.19
CA VAL A 147 18.78 -15.92 2.41
C VAL A 147 19.85 -15.41 1.45
N PRO A 148 19.99 -16.00 0.26
CA PRO A 148 20.92 -15.51 -0.73
C PRO A 148 20.48 -14.15 -1.27
N TYR A 149 21.43 -13.24 -1.52
CA TYR A 149 21.20 -12.06 -2.33
C TYR A 149 21.36 -12.41 -3.80
N LEU A 150 20.42 -11.95 -4.61
CA LEU A 150 20.47 -12.13 -6.05
C LEU A 150 20.75 -10.79 -6.71
N TYR A 151 21.62 -10.82 -7.73
CA TYR A 151 21.89 -9.64 -8.53
C TYR A 151 20.89 -9.57 -9.68
N TYR A 152 20.09 -8.53 -9.70
CA TYR A 152 19.02 -8.37 -10.69
C TYR A 152 18.97 -6.92 -11.20
N CYS A 153 18.89 -6.72 -12.51
CA CYS A 153 18.78 -5.40 -13.14
C CYS A 153 19.77 -4.37 -12.63
N ARG A 154 21.06 -4.72 -12.51
CA ARG A 154 22.16 -3.87 -12.02
C ARG A 154 22.16 -3.57 -10.51
N ASN A 155 21.29 -4.19 -9.74
CA ASN A 155 21.24 -4.02 -8.28
C ASN A 155 21.05 -5.36 -7.56
N TRP A 156 21.44 -5.38 -6.28
CA TRP A 156 21.16 -6.50 -5.40
C TRP A 156 19.71 -6.45 -4.90
N ASP A 157 19.06 -7.58 -4.78
CA ASP A 157 17.69 -7.72 -4.29
C ASP A 157 17.54 -7.69 -2.77
N TYR A 158 18.65 -7.69 -2.05
CA TYR A 158 18.72 -7.70 -0.58
C TYR A 158 17.86 -8.77 0.08
N GLY A 159 17.68 -9.90 -0.60
CA GLY A 159 16.93 -11.05 -0.12
C GLY A 159 15.43 -11.01 -0.44
N TYR A 160 14.97 -10.15 -1.35
CA TYR A 160 13.53 -9.98 -1.66
C TYR A 160 13.16 -10.16 -3.15
N GLY A 161 13.98 -10.87 -3.89
CA GLY A 161 13.75 -11.20 -5.31
C GLY A 161 13.91 -10.02 -6.27
N HIS A 162 13.71 -8.80 -5.79
CA HIS A 162 13.89 -7.56 -6.55
C HIS A 162 14.20 -6.40 -5.61
N TYR A 163 15.10 -5.48 -6.01
CA TYR A 163 15.46 -4.31 -5.19
C TYR A 163 14.27 -3.41 -4.86
N ASN A 164 13.26 -3.26 -5.75
CA ASN A 164 12.02 -2.53 -5.45
C ASN A 164 11.20 -3.22 -4.36
N GLY A 165 11.27 -4.55 -4.25
CA GLY A 165 10.65 -5.30 -3.16
C GLY A 165 11.25 -4.94 -1.80
N TYR A 166 12.56 -4.80 -1.73
CA TYR A 166 13.26 -4.31 -0.53
C TYR A 166 12.93 -2.86 -0.23
N GLY A 167 12.99 -1.98 -1.26
CA GLY A 167 12.65 -0.57 -1.11
C GLY A 167 11.22 -0.32 -0.64
N ALA A 168 10.26 -1.13 -1.06
CA ALA A 168 8.88 -1.05 -0.61
C ALA A 168 8.74 -1.30 0.90
N ARG A 169 9.50 -2.25 1.45
CA ARG A 169 9.52 -2.56 2.89
C ARG A 169 10.19 -1.45 3.70
N LEU A 170 11.30 -0.90 3.20
CA LEU A 170 11.93 0.29 3.80
C LEU A 170 10.94 1.47 3.81
N ALA A 171 10.14 1.65 2.75
CA ALA A 171 9.10 2.67 2.69
C ALA A 171 8.02 2.45 3.75
N GLY A 172 7.57 1.21 3.96
CA GLY A 172 6.60 0.87 5.00
C GLY A 172 7.10 1.22 6.40
N VAL A 173 8.35 0.88 6.72
CA VAL A 173 9.01 1.26 7.99
C VAL A 173 9.11 2.78 8.11
N PHE A 174 9.54 3.47 7.05
CA PHE A 174 9.66 4.93 7.01
C PHE A 174 8.30 5.62 7.26
N PHE A 175 7.26 5.21 6.53
CA PHE A 175 5.92 5.79 6.68
C PHE A 175 5.34 5.52 8.07
N ALA A 176 5.46 4.29 8.59
CA ALA A 176 4.97 3.97 9.92
C ALA A 176 5.70 4.76 11.01
N TRP A 177 7.04 4.90 10.91
CA TRP A 177 7.82 5.71 11.85
C TRP A 177 7.42 7.18 11.77
N GLY A 178 7.39 7.78 10.57
CA GLY A 178 6.98 9.15 10.35
C GLY A 178 5.58 9.42 10.91
N TRP A 179 4.61 8.54 10.60
CA TRP A 179 3.22 8.68 11.06
C TRP A 179 3.09 8.56 12.58
N LEU A 180 3.76 7.59 13.19
CA LEU A 180 3.74 7.39 14.65
C LEU A 180 4.31 8.59 15.42
N ARG A 181 5.34 9.23 14.85
CA ARG A 181 6.07 10.33 15.49
C ARG A 181 5.52 11.71 15.14
N TRP A 182 4.72 11.86 14.11
CA TRP A 182 4.03 13.08 13.76
C TRP A 182 2.98 13.49 14.84
N PRO A 183 2.85 14.75 15.25
CA PRO A 183 3.60 15.94 14.86
C PRO A 183 4.83 16.22 15.74
N ARG A 184 5.27 15.27 16.57
CA ARG A 184 6.32 15.43 17.60
C ARG A 184 7.68 14.92 17.13
N LEU A 185 7.99 15.06 15.83
CA LEU A 185 9.28 14.70 15.28
C LEU A 185 10.39 15.51 15.95
N ARG A 186 11.37 14.82 16.56
CA ARG A 186 12.57 15.39 17.15
C ARG A 186 13.71 15.40 16.11
N TRP A 187 14.82 16.07 16.38
CA TRP A 187 15.95 16.16 15.44
C TRP A 187 16.50 14.80 15.02
N TRP A 188 16.52 13.82 15.90
CA TRP A 188 16.95 12.45 15.58
C TRP A 188 15.93 11.68 14.73
N ASP A 189 14.63 11.93 14.87
CA ASP A 189 13.62 11.39 13.97
C ASP A 189 13.85 11.91 12.55
N TRP A 190 14.13 13.21 12.40
CA TRP A 190 14.49 13.83 11.12
C TRP A 190 15.75 13.23 10.54
N GLY A 191 16.82 13.11 11.33
CA GLY A 191 18.09 12.49 10.91
C GLY A 191 17.91 11.03 10.49
N GLY A 192 17.18 10.25 11.27
CA GLY A 192 16.91 8.83 10.96
C GLY A 192 16.06 8.64 9.72
N LEU A 193 14.98 9.43 9.56
CA LEU A 193 14.14 9.36 8.37
C LEU A 193 14.91 9.84 7.12
N ALA A 194 15.70 10.91 7.21
CA ALA A 194 16.53 11.38 6.11
C ALA A 194 17.59 10.35 5.73
N ALA A 195 18.24 9.72 6.71
CA ALA A 195 19.22 8.66 6.48
C ALA A 195 18.58 7.43 5.81
N LEU A 196 17.37 7.05 6.22
CA LEU A 196 16.66 5.92 5.63
C LEU A 196 16.23 6.22 4.18
N ALA A 197 15.78 7.45 3.88
CA ALA A 197 15.46 7.88 2.53
C ALA A 197 16.71 7.91 1.63
N ALA A 198 17.82 8.47 2.13
CA ALA A 198 19.11 8.49 1.42
C ALA A 198 19.63 7.07 1.17
N TYR A 199 19.59 6.20 2.18
CA TYR A 199 19.96 4.78 2.03
C TYR A 199 19.13 4.11 0.94
N THR A 200 17.80 4.31 0.94
CA THR A 200 16.89 3.70 -0.05
C THR A 200 17.18 4.15 -1.48
N LEU A 201 17.56 5.41 -1.67
CA LEU A 201 17.93 5.96 -2.97
C LEU A 201 19.32 5.53 -3.45
N LEU A 202 20.32 5.52 -2.54
CA LEU A 202 21.72 5.40 -2.91
C LEU A 202 22.23 3.96 -2.88
N VAL A 203 21.71 3.11 -1.98
CA VAL A 203 22.22 1.74 -1.80
C VAL A 203 21.43 0.75 -2.65
N PRO A 204 20.12 0.46 -2.39
CA PRO A 204 19.36 -0.39 -3.28
C PRO A 204 18.91 0.31 -4.58
N GLY A 205 19.03 1.63 -4.69
CA GLY A 205 18.64 2.37 -5.88
C GLY A 205 17.14 2.42 -6.14
N CYS A 206 16.30 2.25 -5.10
CA CYS A 206 14.83 2.20 -5.21
C CYS A 206 14.26 3.60 -5.39
N ARG A 207 14.23 4.10 -6.62
CA ARG A 207 13.81 5.47 -6.93
C ARG A 207 12.38 5.77 -6.50
N GLY A 208 11.41 4.89 -6.79
CA GLY A 208 10.00 5.11 -6.43
C GLY A 208 9.79 5.29 -4.94
N ALA A 209 10.30 4.37 -4.12
CA ALA A 209 10.23 4.44 -2.66
C ALA A 209 10.99 5.67 -2.12
N GLY A 210 12.22 5.88 -2.57
CA GLY A 210 13.06 6.98 -2.09
C GLY A 210 12.50 8.36 -2.42
N ILE A 211 11.95 8.57 -3.62
CA ILE A 211 11.29 9.83 -4.01
C ILE A 211 10.08 10.09 -3.10
N ALA A 212 9.26 9.08 -2.83
CA ALA A 212 8.10 9.22 -1.93
C ALA A 212 8.53 9.58 -0.50
N MET A 213 9.62 8.96 0.01
CA MET A 213 10.18 9.29 1.32
C MET A 213 10.67 10.74 1.38
N VAL A 214 11.44 11.18 0.38
CA VAL A 214 11.94 12.56 0.29
C VAL A 214 10.79 13.55 0.18
N LEU A 215 9.78 13.24 -0.66
CA LEU A 215 8.59 14.08 -0.80
C LEU A 215 7.88 14.27 0.54
N LEU A 216 7.73 13.20 1.35
CA LEU A 216 7.12 13.33 2.66
C LEU A 216 7.93 14.23 3.60
N LEU A 217 9.27 14.10 3.61
CA LEU A 217 10.13 14.98 4.40
C LEU A 217 9.99 16.45 3.99
N VAL A 218 9.96 16.72 2.68
CA VAL A 218 9.74 18.07 2.13
C VAL A 218 8.37 18.60 2.57
N LEU A 219 7.30 17.80 2.44
CA LEU A 219 5.97 18.20 2.85
C LEU A 219 5.87 18.42 4.37
N PHE A 220 6.60 17.69 5.18
CA PHE A 220 6.71 17.92 6.62
C PHE A 220 7.37 19.28 6.94
N LEU A 221 8.44 19.62 6.24
CA LEU A 221 9.10 20.93 6.37
C LEU A 221 8.18 22.06 5.93
N LEU A 222 7.55 21.91 4.77
CA LEU A 222 6.60 22.89 4.26
C LEU A 222 5.40 23.09 5.19
N GLN A 223 4.87 22.01 5.75
CA GLN A 223 3.76 22.10 6.71
C GLN A 223 4.16 22.86 7.99
N ARG A 224 5.40 22.70 8.45
CA ARG A 224 5.91 23.50 9.57
C ARG A 224 6.09 24.97 9.24
N ALA A 225 6.56 25.26 8.02
CA ALA A 225 6.79 26.63 7.55
C ALA A 225 5.48 27.33 7.16
N LEU A 226 4.51 26.60 6.61
CA LEU A 226 3.28 27.13 6.02
C LEU A 226 2.03 26.41 6.56
N PRO A 227 1.79 26.33 7.88
CA PRO A 227 0.70 25.55 8.45
C PRO A 227 -0.68 25.99 7.93
N ALA A 228 -0.91 27.29 7.74
CA ALA A 228 -2.16 27.83 7.22
C ALA A 228 -2.49 27.35 5.80
N PHE A 229 -1.48 27.12 4.96
CA PHE A 229 -1.68 26.56 3.63
C PHE A 229 -2.25 25.15 3.72
N PHE A 230 -1.68 24.28 4.57
CA PHE A 230 -2.12 22.90 4.73
C PHE A 230 -3.47 22.73 5.45
N GLU A 231 -3.99 23.80 6.04
CA GLU A 231 -5.35 23.89 6.57
C GLU A 231 -6.32 24.55 5.59
N SER A 232 -5.83 25.07 4.46
CA SER A 232 -6.62 25.81 3.49
C SER A 232 -7.49 24.92 2.61
N ARG A 233 -8.52 25.54 2.00
CA ARG A 233 -9.36 24.85 0.98
C ARG A 233 -8.56 24.49 -0.27
N ILE A 234 -7.49 25.24 -0.57
CA ILE A 234 -6.61 24.97 -1.72
C ILE A 234 -5.91 23.63 -1.51
N TRP A 235 -5.26 23.44 -0.35
CA TRP A 235 -4.62 22.16 -0.03
C TRP A 235 -5.63 21.00 -0.04
N HIS A 236 -6.79 21.17 0.57
CA HIS A 236 -7.83 20.15 0.59
C HIS A 236 -8.29 19.77 -0.85
N GLY A 237 -8.44 20.78 -1.72
CA GLY A 237 -8.74 20.55 -3.15
C GLY A 237 -7.64 19.77 -3.86
N MET A 238 -6.37 20.13 -3.65
CA MET A 238 -5.21 19.43 -4.22
C MET A 238 -5.14 17.98 -3.73
N ALA A 239 -5.31 17.76 -2.42
CA ALA A 239 -5.30 16.41 -1.83
C ALA A 239 -6.44 15.53 -2.38
N LEU A 240 -7.65 16.07 -2.53
CA LEU A 240 -8.78 15.36 -3.13
C LEU A 240 -8.56 15.06 -4.62
N ALA A 241 -7.90 15.97 -5.34
CA ALA A 241 -7.59 15.80 -6.76
C ALA A 241 -6.43 14.83 -7.02
N ALA A 242 -5.61 14.51 -6.00
CA ALA A 242 -4.39 13.72 -6.18
C ALA A 242 -4.64 12.35 -6.82
N ALA A 243 -5.63 11.59 -6.35
CA ALA A 243 -5.95 10.26 -6.92
C ALA A 243 -6.49 10.33 -8.35
N PRO A 244 -7.53 11.15 -8.67
CA PRO A 244 -8.00 11.25 -10.05
C PRO A 244 -6.96 11.85 -11.00
N LEU A 245 -6.12 12.80 -10.54
CA LEU A 245 -5.03 13.33 -11.36
C LEU A 245 -3.94 12.27 -11.61
N ALA A 246 -3.58 11.47 -10.62
CA ALA A 246 -2.62 10.39 -10.79
C ALA A 246 -3.12 9.32 -11.76
N LEU A 247 -4.40 8.93 -11.67
CA LEU A 247 -5.03 8.03 -12.64
C LEU A 247 -5.05 8.63 -14.04
N GLY A 248 -5.52 9.88 -14.18
CA GLY A 248 -5.55 10.58 -15.47
C GLY A 248 -4.16 10.72 -16.10
N PHE A 249 -3.17 11.09 -15.29
CA PHE A 249 -1.77 11.14 -15.72
C PHE A 249 -1.25 9.77 -16.18
N SER A 250 -1.51 8.70 -15.41
CA SER A 250 -1.08 7.34 -15.77
C SER A 250 -1.66 6.90 -17.12
N LEU A 251 -2.96 7.15 -17.33
CA LEU A 251 -3.65 6.82 -18.58
C LEU A 251 -3.09 7.62 -19.76
N LEU A 252 -2.96 8.93 -19.59
CA LEU A 252 -2.49 9.83 -20.67
C LEU A 252 -1.01 9.63 -20.98
N ALA A 253 -0.15 9.51 -19.96
CA ALA A 253 1.28 9.33 -20.18
C ALA A 253 1.58 8.01 -20.92
N GLY A 254 0.96 6.90 -20.49
CA GLY A 254 1.12 5.62 -21.20
C GLY A 254 0.51 5.64 -22.60
N ARG A 255 -0.56 6.40 -22.84
CA ARG A 255 -1.20 6.49 -24.17
C ARG A 255 -0.41 7.35 -25.15
N LEU A 256 0.17 8.47 -24.67
CA LEU A 256 0.85 9.45 -25.49
C LEU A 256 2.35 9.17 -25.64
N PHE A 257 2.90 8.30 -24.82
CA PHE A 257 4.31 7.91 -24.92
C PHE A 257 4.51 7.05 -26.17
N ASP A 258 5.50 7.39 -26.98
CA ASP A 258 5.89 6.65 -28.17
C ASP A 258 7.36 6.25 -28.05
N PRO A 259 7.67 5.00 -27.73
CA PRO A 259 9.05 4.54 -27.57
C PRO A 259 9.83 4.54 -28.90
N ASP A 260 9.15 4.40 -30.04
CA ASP A 260 9.77 4.35 -31.37
C ASP A 260 10.13 5.76 -31.88
N HIS A 261 9.39 6.79 -31.41
CA HIS A 261 9.60 8.19 -31.79
C HIS A 261 9.75 9.10 -30.55
N PRO A 262 10.79 8.92 -29.70
CA PRO A 262 10.93 9.68 -28.45
C PRO A 262 11.06 11.20 -28.68
N THR A 263 11.52 11.60 -29.87
CA THR A 263 11.59 13.02 -30.28
C THR A 263 10.22 13.67 -30.50
N ALA A 264 9.16 12.89 -30.74
CA ALA A 264 7.80 13.39 -30.84
C ALA A 264 7.21 13.81 -29.48
N THR A 265 7.70 13.22 -28.38
CA THR A 265 7.27 13.51 -27.01
C THR A 265 8.44 13.74 -26.04
N PRO A 266 9.30 14.77 -26.30
CA PRO A 266 10.58 14.91 -25.58
C PRO A 266 10.43 15.13 -24.07
N LEU A 267 9.31 15.69 -23.61
CA LEU A 267 9.02 15.82 -22.19
C LEU A 267 8.67 14.46 -21.55
N LEU A 268 7.85 13.66 -22.23
CA LEU A 268 7.49 12.32 -21.74
C LEU A 268 8.70 11.40 -21.72
N ASP A 269 9.57 11.50 -22.73
CA ASP A 269 10.82 10.73 -22.78
C ASP A 269 11.74 11.06 -21.61
N LYS A 270 11.96 12.35 -21.31
CA LYS A 270 12.73 12.76 -20.12
C LYS A 270 12.09 12.26 -18.81
N LEU A 271 10.77 12.36 -18.69
CA LEU A 271 10.06 11.86 -17.52
C LEU A 271 10.11 10.34 -17.44
N ASN A 272 10.04 9.63 -18.57
CA ASN A 272 10.22 8.18 -18.63
C ASN A 272 11.61 7.76 -18.10
N GLY A 273 12.67 8.45 -18.52
CA GLY A 273 14.02 8.25 -18.00
C GLY A 273 14.13 8.48 -16.47
N LEU A 274 13.49 9.55 -15.95
CA LEU A 274 13.43 9.80 -14.51
C LEU A 274 12.66 8.71 -13.74
N LEU A 275 11.60 8.18 -14.33
CA LEU A 275 10.75 7.13 -13.77
C LEU A 275 11.22 5.71 -14.14
N SER A 276 12.45 5.56 -14.65
CA SER A 276 13.04 4.24 -14.95
C SER A 276 12.26 3.41 -15.97
N GLY A 277 11.82 4.04 -17.07
CA GLY A 277 11.14 3.34 -18.16
C GLY A 277 9.65 3.02 -17.93
N ARG A 278 9.01 3.62 -16.91
CA ARG A 278 7.63 3.25 -16.55
C ARG A 278 6.59 3.59 -17.60
N PHE A 279 6.75 4.67 -18.36
CA PHE A 279 5.76 5.02 -19.41
C PHE A 279 5.75 4.00 -20.53
N GLU A 280 6.91 3.45 -20.85
CA GLU A 280 7.08 2.35 -21.79
C GLU A 280 6.32 1.10 -21.33
N ILE A 281 6.46 0.72 -20.04
CA ILE A 281 5.70 -0.38 -19.44
C ILE A 281 4.20 -0.09 -19.47
N TRP A 282 3.76 1.15 -19.17
CA TRP A 282 2.33 1.50 -19.21
C TRP A 282 1.79 1.49 -20.63
N HIS A 283 2.58 1.93 -21.62
CA HIS A 283 2.26 1.89 -23.02
C HIS A 283 2.07 0.44 -23.50
N HIS A 284 3.03 -0.41 -23.21
CA HIS A 284 2.98 -1.83 -23.59
C HIS A 284 1.90 -2.60 -22.84
N VAL A 285 1.96 -2.63 -21.50
CA VAL A 285 1.12 -3.53 -20.69
C VAL A 285 -0.33 -3.07 -20.62
N PHE A 286 -0.59 -1.80 -20.35
CA PHE A 286 -1.97 -1.31 -20.18
C PHE A 286 -2.65 -1.02 -21.51
N TRP A 287 -1.93 -0.42 -22.45
CA TRP A 287 -2.50 -0.04 -23.76
C TRP A 287 -2.35 -1.13 -24.82
N GLY A 288 -1.52 -2.16 -24.56
CA GLY A 288 -1.35 -3.31 -25.43
C GLY A 288 -0.58 -2.98 -26.72
N TYR A 289 0.34 -2.02 -26.69
CA TYR A 289 1.20 -1.71 -27.82
C TYR A 289 2.42 -2.64 -27.86
N PRO A 290 2.98 -2.93 -29.04
CA PRO A 290 4.22 -3.67 -29.16
C PRO A 290 5.36 -2.92 -28.49
N LEU A 291 6.34 -3.64 -27.98
CA LEU A 291 7.53 -3.09 -27.35
C LEU A 291 8.77 -3.63 -28.05
N TYR A 292 9.61 -2.72 -28.52
CA TYR A 292 10.86 -3.05 -29.20
C TYR A 292 12.05 -2.42 -28.50
N HIS A 293 13.01 -3.23 -28.14
CA HIS A 293 14.32 -2.79 -27.64
C HIS A 293 15.39 -3.14 -28.65
N PRO A 294 16.03 -2.15 -29.30
CA PRO A 294 17.13 -2.40 -30.18
C PRO A 294 18.33 -2.98 -29.43
N GLU A 295 19.22 -3.64 -30.15
CA GLU A 295 20.49 -4.07 -29.59
C GLU A 295 21.28 -2.88 -29.06
N GLN A 296 21.71 -2.95 -27.79
CA GLN A 296 22.52 -1.94 -27.13
C GLN A 296 23.62 -2.60 -26.31
N ASP A 297 24.85 -2.08 -26.44
CA ASP A 297 26.01 -2.49 -25.63
C ASP A 297 26.28 -4.00 -25.61
N GLY A 298 26.04 -4.68 -26.73
CA GLY A 298 26.23 -6.14 -26.88
C GLY A 298 25.14 -6.99 -26.25
N VAL A 299 24.06 -6.38 -25.77
CA VAL A 299 22.83 -7.08 -25.37
C VAL A 299 21.94 -7.23 -26.60
N PRO A 300 21.56 -8.46 -27.00
CA PRO A 300 20.67 -8.67 -28.14
C PRO A 300 19.39 -7.87 -28.00
N GLY A 301 18.96 -7.25 -29.09
CA GLY A 301 17.64 -6.63 -29.18
C GLY A 301 16.53 -7.66 -28.96
N TRP A 302 15.42 -7.23 -28.39
CA TRP A 302 14.25 -8.07 -28.17
C TRP A 302 12.95 -7.35 -28.55
N TYR A 303 11.95 -8.12 -28.88
CA TYR A 303 10.66 -7.65 -29.32
C TYR A 303 9.56 -8.38 -28.55
N HIS A 304 8.60 -7.62 -28.03
CA HIS A 304 7.36 -8.15 -27.47
C HIS A 304 6.18 -7.73 -28.34
N ASP A 305 5.38 -8.69 -28.75
CA ASP A 305 4.16 -8.45 -29.50
C ASP A 305 3.15 -7.59 -28.72
N ALA A 306 2.26 -6.93 -29.44
CA ALA A 306 1.15 -6.20 -28.86
C ALA A 306 0.32 -7.11 -27.94
N MET A 307 0.10 -6.66 -26.71
CA MET A 307 -0.70 -7.40 -25.76
C MET A 307 -2.19 -7.12 -25.95
N PRO A 308 -3.06 -8.13 -25.81
CA PRO A 308 -4.51 -7.87 -25.81
C PRO A 308 -4.87 -6.99 -24.62
N LYS A 309 -5.78 -6.05 -24.85
CA LYS A 309 -6.24 -5.11 -23.83
C LYS A 309 -6.86 -5.86 -22.65
N ALA A 310 -6.23 -5.74 -21.48
CA ALA A 310 -6.51 -6.57 -20.31
C ALA A 310 -7.60 -6.03 -19.35
N VAL A 311 -8.20 -4.86 -19.63
CA VAL A 311 -9.19 -4.24 -18.74
C VAL A 311 -10.59 -4.75 -19.06
N THR A 312 -11.16 -5.52 -18.11
CA THR A 312 -12.54 -6.01 -18.16
C THR A 312 -13.40 -5.37 -17.05
N LEU A 313 -14.69 -5.65 -17.01
CA LEU A 313 -15.57 -5.18 -15.94
C LEU A 313 -15.14 -5.71 -14.56
N LEU A 314 -14.74 -6.97 -14.47
CA LEU A 314 -14.43 -7.67 -13.22
C LEU A 314 -12.94 -7.93 -12.99
N GLY A 315 -12.10 -7.59 -13.94
CA GLY A 315 -10.66 -7.90 -13.90
C GLY A 315 -10.38 -9.36 -14.26
N GLY A 316 -9.30 -9.90 -13.72
CA GLY A 316 -9.04 -11.34 -13.79
C GLY A 316 -8.32 -11.81 -15.03
N LEU A 317 -7.72 -10.95 -15.81
CA LEU A 317 -6.65 -11.35 -16.69
C LEU A 317 -5.39 -11.52 -15.83
N ALA A 318 -5.43 -12.55 -14.96
CA ALA A 318 -4.21 -13.19 -14.51
C ALA A 318 -3.53 -13.67 -15.79
N THR A 319 -2.54 -12.96 -16.20
CA THR A 319 -1.68 -13.34 -17.29
C THR A 319 -0.96 -14.59 -16.80
N ASP A 320 -1.23 -15.69 -17.46
CA ASP A 320 -0.60 -16.97 -17.19
C ASP A 320 0.92 -16.78 -17.17
N GLY A 321 1.49 -16.72 -15.95
CA GLY A 321 2.89 -17.02 -15.67
C GLY A 321 4.01 -16.22 -16.34
N ASP A 322 3.72 -15.33 -17.27
CA ASP A 322 4.76 -14.55 -17.95
C ASP A 322 5.25 -13.40 -17.07
N GLU A 323 6.51 -13.45 -16.69
CA GLU A 323 7.21 -12.48 -15.84
C GLU A 323 7.15 -11.01 -16.36
N HIS A 324 6.74 -10.82 -17.60
CA HIS A 324 6.77 -9.54 -18.32
C HIS A 324 5.54 -8.64 -18.13
N HIS A 325 4.58 -9.05 -17.28
CA HIS A 325 3.33 -8.31 -17.11
C HIS A 325 3.24 -7.47 -15.84
N ALA A 326 4.37 -7.24 -15.17
CA ALA A 326 4.42 -6.38 -14.00
C ALA A 326 4.27 -4.91 -14.41
N ILE A 327 3.12 -4.31 -14.08
CA ILE A 327 2.93 -2.87 -14.22
C ILE A 327 3.26 -2.18 -12.89
N ASP A 328 4.34 -1.39 -12.86
CA ASP A 328 4.78 -0.65 -11.67
C ASP A 328 3.96 0.65 -11.52
N ASN A 329 2.63 0.48 -11.38
CA ASN A 329 1.67 1.57 -11.19
C ASN A 329 0.37 0.99 -10.63
N SER A 330 0.02 1.32 -9.39
CA SER A 330 -1.21 0.83 -8.78
C SER A 330 -2.48 1.33 -9.46
N PHE A 331 -2.47 2.55 -10.03
CA PHE A 331 -3.65 3.11 -10.71
C PHE A 331 -4.00 2.36 -12.00
N LEU A 332 -3.02 1.76 -12.66
CA LEU A 332 -3.23 0.93 -13.83
C LEU A 332 -3.40 -0.55 -13.49
N ALA A 333 -2.67 -1.04 -12.48
CA ALA A 333 -2.77 -2.41 -12.02
C ALA A 333 -4.15 -2.76 -11.43
N ILE A 334 -4.76 -1.82 -10.70
CA ILE A 334 -6.09 -2.03 -10.09
C ILE A 334 -7.16 -2.33 -11.15
N PRO A 335 -7.38 -1.52 -12.21
CA PRO A 335 -8.37 -1.85 -13.23
C PRO A 335 -8.02 -3.11 -14.03
N MET A 336 -6.75 -3.46 -14.21
CA MET A 336 -6.36 -4.71 -14.83
C MET A 336 -6.72 -5.92 -13.96
N ASN A 337 -6.33 -5.90 -12.69
CA ASN A 337 -6.48 -7.05 -11.79
C ASN A 337 -7.87 -7.15 -11.15
N LYS A 338 -8.54 -6.03 -10.92
CA LYS A 338 -9.85 -5.95 -10.22
C LYS A 338 -10.98 -5.46 -11.11
N GLY A 339 -10.67 -5.18 -12.37
CA GLY A 339 -11.63 -4.63 -13.35
C GLY A 339 -12.03 -3.18 -13.07
N VAL A 340 -12.87 -2.66 -13.96
CA VAL A 340 -13.42 -1.32 -13.83
C VAL A 340 -14.23 -1.18 -12.54
N LEU A 341 -15.00 -2.20 -12.17
CA LEU A 341 -15.78 -2.20 -10.92
C LEU A 341 -14.87 -2.08 -9.69
N GLY A 342 -13.78 -2.85 -9.65
CA GLY A 342 -12.80 -2.77 -8.57
C GLY A 342 -12.13 -1.39 -8.50
N ALA A 343 -11.73 -0.83 -9.63
CA ALA A 343 -11.13 0.50 -9.70
C ALA A 343 -12.10 1.58 -9.19
N VAL A 344 -13.38 1.51 -9.55
CA VAL A 344 -14.41 2.44 -9.06
C VAL A 344 -14.60 2.30 -7.54
N VAL A 345 -14.78 1.09 -7.03
CA VAL A 345 -14.98 0.84 -5.59
C VAL A 345 -13.79 1.35 -4.78
N ILE A 346 -12.58 0.99 -5.19
CA ILE A 346 -11.34 1.40 -4.50
C ILE A 346 -11.14 2.92 -4.61
N GLY A 347 -11.34 3.50 -5.78
CA GLY A 347 -11.26 4.94 -6.01
C GLY A 347 -12.25 5.72 -5.13
N VAL A 348 -13.50 5.27 -5.03
CA VAL A 348 -14.51 5.88 -4.14
C VAL A 348 -14.08 5.79 -2.68
N ILE A 349 -13.52 4.66 -2.23
CA ILE A 349 -13.02 4.51 -0.86
C ILE A 349 -11.89 5.51 -0.58
N PHE A 350 -10.92 5.66 -1.47
CA PHE A 350 -9.83 6.63 -1.32
C PHE A 350 -10.33 8.08 -1.30
N LEU A 351 -11.27 8.43 -2.19
CA LEU A 351 -11.87 9.76 -2.21
C LEU A 351 -12.68 10.06 -0.95
N LEU A 352 -13.47 9.10 -0.46
CA LEU A 352 -14.19 9.23 0.81
C LEU A 352 -13.25 9.38 2.00
N LEU A 353 -12.17 8.61 2.02
CA LEU A 353 -11.15 8.71 3.07
C LEU A 353 -10.51 10.10 3.06
N MET A 354 -9.99 10.54 1.92
CA MET A 354 -9.36 11.86 1.78
C MET A 354 -10.33 12.98 2.14
N TRP A 355 -11.57 12.93 1.64
CA TRP A 355 -12.60 13.92 1.95
C TRP A 355 -12.87 14.02 3.45
N ARG A 356 -12.98 12.88 4.16
CA ARG A 356 -13.19 12.88 5.61
C ARG A 356 -12.02 13.39 6.39
N LEU A 357 -10.80 13.02 6.00
CA LEU A 357 -9.58 13.54 6.62
C LEU A 357 -9.50 15.07 6.48
N CYS A 358 -9.78 15.60 5.29
CA CYS A 358 -9.84 17.02 5.02
C CYS A 358 -10.92 17.73 5.86
N GLN A 359 -12.14 17.18 5.91
CA GLN A 359 -13.23 17.76 6.70
C GLN A 359 -12.93 17.79 8.21
N ASN A 360 -12.24 16.79 8.72
CA ASN A 360 -11.85 16.71 10.13
C ASN A 360 -10.49 17.36 10.42
N ARG A 361 -9.88 18.03 9.43
CA ARG A 361 -8.58 18.72 9.56
C ARG A 361 -7.46 17.80 10.06
N CYS A 362 -7.46 16.56 9.64
CA CYS A 362 -6.43 15.58 9.92
C CYS A 362 -5.24 15.81 8.99
N THR A 363 -4.53 16.94 9.17
CA THR A 363 -3.47 17.40 8.25
C THR A 363 -2.35 16.37 8.11
N GLY A 364 -1.95 15.71 9.20
CA GLY A 364 -0.93 14.66 9.14
C GLY A 364 -1.33 13.53 8.20
N GLU A 365 -2.50 12.93 8.40
CA GLU A 365 -2.99 11.83 7.59
C GLU A 365 -3.25 12.24 6.13
N THR A 366 -3.69 13.48 5.87
CA THR A 366 -3.83 13.97 4.49
C THR A 366 -2.49 14.08 3.78
N LEU A 367 -1.43 14.54 4.46
CA LEU A 367 -0.07 14.57 3.92
C LEU A 367 0.42 13.17 3.58
N PHE A 368 0.34 12.26 4.53
CA PHE A 368 0.75 10.86 4.32
C PHE A 368 -0.02 10.23 3.17
N LEU A 369 -1.35 10.36 3.14
CA LEU A 369 -2.17 9.76 2.09
C LEU A 369 -1.86 10.36 0.71
N THR A 370 -1.59 11.66 0.63
CA THR A 370 -1.17 12.32 -0.62
C THR A 370 0.15 11.74 -1.12
N VAL A 371 1.14 11.56 -0.24
CA VAL A 371 2.44 10.99 -0.62
C VAL A 371 2.32 9.53 -1.05
N ILE A 372 1.52 8.73 -0.34
CA ILE A 372 1.32 7.33 -0.71
C ILE A 372 0.64 7.19 -2.08
N LEU A 373 -0.27 8.11 -2.45
CA LEU A 373 -0.86 8.14 -3.79
C LEU A 373 0.19 8.44 -4.86
N VAL A 374 1.15 9.34 -4.58
CA VAL A 374 2.29 9.58 -5.48
C VAL A 374 3.19 8.34 -5.56
N TYR A 375 3.39 7.64 -4.44
CA TYR A 375 4.14 6.39 -4.43
C TYR A 375 3.45 5.31 -5.28
N PHE A 376 2.12 5.21 -5.23
CA PHE A 376 1.34 4.28 -6.04
C PHE A 376 1.37 4.60 -7.55
N LEU A 377 1.67 5.83 -7.92
CA LEU A 377 1.94 6.19 -9.31
C LEU A 377 3.24 5.53 -9.82
N MET A 378 4.20 5.32 -8.94
CA MET A 378 5.52 4.79 -9.27
C MET A 378 5.68 3.30 -8.94
N GLU A 379 4.75 2.69 -8.18
CA GLU A 379 4.86 1.32 -7.72
C GLU A 379 3.48 0.65 -7.60
N ASN A 380 3.40 -0.62 -7.94
CA ASN A 380 2.19 -1.42 -7.72
C ASN A 380 2.20 -2.03 -6.31
N LYS A 381 2.01 -1.19 -5.27
CA LYS A 381 2.11 -1.58 -3.84
C LYS A 381 0.88 -1.22 -3.02
N CYS A 382 -0.24 -0.79 -3.65
CA CYS A 382 -1.45 -0.31 -2.97
C CYS A 382 -2.01 -1.28 -1.92
N PHE A 383 -1.90 -2.59 -2.14
CA PHE A 383 -2.42 -3.60 -1.21
C PHE A 383 -1.33 -4.35 -0.45
N LEU A 384 -0.06 -4.02 -0.68
CA LEU A 384 1.04 -4.64 0.04
C LEU A 384 1.19 -4.00 1.42
N PHE A 385 0.63 -4.65 2.44
CA PHE A 385 0.58 -4.09 3.80
C PHE A 385 1.95 -3.74 4.37
N SER A 386 3.00 -4.47 4.03
CA SER A 386 4.38 -4.14 4.46
C SER A 386 4.93 -2.85 3.84
N ALA A 387 4.32 -2.35 2.76
CA ALA A 387 4.68 -1.08 2.12
C ALA A 387 3.67 0.04 2.40
N ASP A 388 2.41 -0.33 2.70
CA ASP A 388 1.30 0.61 2.88
C ASP A 388 0.60 0.43 4.24
N PRO A 389 1.08 1.07 5.32
CA PRO A 389 0.40 1.05 6.61
C PRO A 389 -0.94 1.83 6.61
N PHE A 390 -1.23 2.64 5.58
CA PHE A 390 -2.44 3.48 5.51
C PHE A 390 -3.72 2.70 5.25
N ILE A 391 -3.62 1.42 4.88
CA ILE A 391 -4.74 0.47 4.90
C ILE A 391 -5.46 0.50 6.26
N LEU A 392 -4.75 0.79 7.35
CA LEU A 392 -5.31 0.94 8.70
C LEU A 392 -6.26 2.15 8.85
N LEU A 393 -6.25 3.11 7.92
CA LEU A 393 -7.18 4.24 7.90
C LEU A 393 -8.53 3.93 7.24
N LEU A 394 -8.70 2.79 6.58
CA LEU A 394 -9.93 2.43 5.90
C LEU A 394 -11.19 2.53 6.78
N PRO A 395 -11.17 2.23 8.11
CA PRO A 395 -12.33 2.43 8.97
C PRO A 395 -12.83 3.88 9.01
N ALA A 396 -11.95 4.86 8.83
CA ALA A 396 -12.34 6.27 8.78
C ALA A 396 -13.21 6.57 7.54
N ALA A 397 -12.98 5.86 6.42
CA ALA A 397 -13.82 5.96 5.24
C ALA A 397 -15.12 5.14 5.36
N LEU A 398 -15.01 3.90 5.84
CA LEU A 398 -16.06 2.89 5.76
C LEU A 398 -17.07 2.95 6.91
N PHE A 399 -16.60 3.27 8.13
CA PHE A 399 -17.38 3.09 9.36
C PHE A 399 -17.43 4.37 10.21
N PRO A 400 -17.92 5.51 9.67
CA PRO A 400 -17.99 6.74 10.44
C PRO A 400 -18.91 6.55 11.65
N ALA A 401 -18.43 6.97 12.81
CA ALA A 401 -19.22 7.02 14.02
C ALA A 401 -19.79 8.43 14.21
N LYS A 402 -21.10 8.59 14.32
CA LYS A 402 -21.72 9.87 14.63
C LYS A 402 -21.20 10.39 15.98
N GLY A 403 -20.68 11.62 15.99
CA GLY A 403 -20.21 12.29 17.20
C GLY A 403 -18.89 11.78 17.79
N LYS A 404 -18.21 10.85 17.13
CA LYS A 404 -16.85 10.42 17.53
C LYS A 404 -15.80 10.99 16.60
N PRO A 405 -14.61 11.36 17.12
CA PRO A 405 -13.48 11.74 16.26
C PRO A 405 -13.08 10.57 15.35
N LEU A 406 -12.50 10.89 14.21
CA LEU A 406 -11.95 9.86 13.34
C LEU A 406 -10.84 9.07 14.06
N PRO A 407 -10.69 7.78 13.77
CA PRO A 407 -9.58 6.98 14.27
C PRO A 407 -8.30 7.39 13.53
N VAL A 408 -7.61 8.41 14.04
CA VAL A 408 -6.38 8.99 13.48
C VAL A 408 -5.28 8.98 14.54
N VAL A 409 -4.03 8.93 14.09
CA VAL A 409 -2.86 8.99 14.98
C VAL A 409 -2.49 10.42 15.31
N CYS A 410 -2.76 11.32 14.38
CA CYS A 410 -2.48 12.74 14.49
C CYS A 410 -3.75 13.49 14.88
N PRO A 411 -3.91 13.91 16.13
CA PRO A 411 -5.09 14.65 16.52
C PRO A 411 -5.18 15.97 15.73
N PRO A 412 -6.40 16.43 15.39
CA PRO A 412 -6.58 17.69 14.69
C PRO A 412 -5.93 18.83 15.48
N VAL A 413 -5.30 19.74 14.75
CA VAL A 413 -4.66 20.92 15.36
C VAL A 413 -5.76 21.76 16.01
N LYS A 414 -5.69 21.90 17.34
CA LYS A 414 -6.58 22.82 18.07
C LYS A 414 -6.24 24.23 17.65
N ARG A 415 -7.22 25.01 17.20
CA ARG A 415 -7.07 26.45 17.11
C ARG A 415 -6.90 26.98 18.53
N GLY A 416 -5.75 27.62 18.79
CA GLY A 416 -5.60 28.54 19.90
C GLY A 416 -6.43 29.81 19.69
#